data_866b0355e7c700f44ca6bb4435d20141
#
_entry.id   866b0355e7c700f44ca6bb4435d20141
#
_cell.length_a   1.000
_cell.length_b   1.000
_cell.length_c   1.000
_cell.angle_alpha   90.00
_cell.angle_beta   90.00
_cell.angle_gamma   90.00
#
_symmetry.space_group_name_H-M   'P 1'
#
loop_
_entity.id
_entity.type
_entity.pdbx_description
1 polymer ?
#
loop_
_entity_poly.entity_id
_entity_poly.type
_entity_poly.pdbx_seq_one_letter_code
_entity_poly.pdbx_strand_id
1 'polypeptide(L)'
;GAEPGAAAGAADTAAAAGAARTERPPQTVTLLCAGQVFELELALTPETRERGLMDRPELPPDRGMLFVFTDLEPRRFWMKNTRVDLDILYLDDDGRLVSTATMRREPPRAATESEDDYHDRLPFYPSAGPARFAVELVAGSLALLDLQPGDRLALDTARLKALAR
;
A
#
# COMPACT_ATOMS: atom_id res chain seq x y z
N GLY A 1 5.14 -21.19 1.49
CA GLY A 1 3.91 -20.52 1.20
C GLY A 1 4.10 -19.04 1.41
N ALA A 2 3.99 -18.25 0.34
CA ALA A 2 4.06 -16.82 0.45
C ALA A 2 2.91 -16.36 1.34
N GLU A 3 3.21 -15.71 2.45
CA GLU A 3 2.18 -14.97 3.17
C GLU A 3 1.57 -13.94 2.21
N PRO A 4 0.27 -13.74 2.25
CA PRO A 4 -0.32 -12.64 1.51
C PRO A 4 0.37 -11.38 1.99
N GLY A 5 1.10 -10.76 1.08
CA GLY A 5 1.70 -9.45 1.34
C GLY A 5 0.61 -8.48 1.74
N ALA A 6 1.02 -7.40 2.37
CA ALA A 6 0.10 -6.39 2.87
C ALA A 6 -1.01 -6.14 1.87
N ALA A 7 -2.17 -6.37 2.29
CA ALA A 7 -3.35 -5.97 1.56
C ALA A 7 -3.57 -4.49 1.81
N ALA A 8 -4.04 -3.79 0.80
CA ALA A 8 -4.69 -2.51 1.05
C ALA A 8 -6.00 -2.75 1.84
N GLY A 9 -5.98 -3.77 2.65
CA GLY A 9 -7.03 -4.12 3.54
C GLY A 9 -7.13 -5.60 3.82
N ALA A 10 -6.72 -6.05 4.99
CA ALA A 10 -7.22 -7.26 5.60
C ALA A 10 -8.13 -6.86 6.76
N ALA A 11 -9.30 -7.47 6.85
CA ALA A 11 -10.16 -7.23 7.97
C ALA A 11 -9.49 -7.77 9.22
N ASP A 12 -9.13 -6.89 10.11
CA ASP A 12 -9.35 -7.22 11.50
C ASP A 12 -10.67 -6.59 11.91
N THR A 13 -11.60 -7.41 12.32
CA THR A 13 -12.87 -7.01 12.92
C THR A 13 -12.73 -6.62 14.37
N ALA A 14 -11.54 -6.49 14.88
CA ALA A 14 -11.34 -5.78 16.11
C ALA A 14 -11.56 -4.28 15.82
N ALA A 15 -12.79 -3.93 15.55
CA ALA A 15 -13.25 -2.61 15.85
C ALA A 15 -12.93 -2.40 17.32
N ALA A 16 -11.77 -1.84 17.58
CA ALA A 16 -11.52 -1.26 18.87
C ALA A 16 -12.64 -0.26 19.07
N ALA A 17 -13.60 -0.64 19.84
CA ALA A 17 -14.58 0.28 20.40
C ALA A 17 -13.75 1.39 21.04
N GLY A 18 -13.65 2.49 20.30
CA GLY A 18 -12.69 3.50 20.56
C GLY A 18 -12.64 3.98 21.97
N ALA A 19 -11.51 3.92 22.53
CA ALA A 19 -11.03 5.07 23.26
C ALA A 19 -10.57 6.04 22.18
N ALA A 20 -10.98 7.31 22.28
CA ALA A 20 -10.38 8.39 21.54
C ALA A 20 -8.90 8.44 21.93
N ARG A 21 -8.09 7.63 21.26
CA ARG A 21 -6.66 7.77 21.30
C ARG A 21 -6.39 9.07 20.58
N THR A 22 -5.72 9.98 21.25
CA THR A 22 -4.98 11.02 20.59
C THR A 22 -3.93 10.30 19.74
N GLU A 23 -4.34 9.90 18.55
CA GLU A 23 -3.45 9.28 17.61
C GLU A 23 -2.38 10.31 17.26
N ARG A 24 -1.13 9.93 17.42
CA ARG A 24 -0.03 10.71 16.86
C ARG A 24 -0.27 10.81 15.36
N PRO A 25 -0.01 11.97 14.72
CA PRO A 25 -0.01 12.03 13.27
C PRO A 25 0.82 10.88 12.71
N PRO A 26 0.39 10.22 11.61
CA PRO A 26 1.16 9.17 11.01
C PRO A 26 2.54 9.68 10.64
N GLN A 27 3.56 8.85 10.84
CA GLN A 27 4.90 9.15 10.38
C GLN A 27 4.89 9.19 8.86
N THR A 28 5.48 10.21 8.27
CA THR A 28 5.54 10.41 6.82
C THR A 28 6.97 10.55 6.33
N VAL A 29 7.14 10.28 5.04
CA VAL A 29 8.35 10.64 4.29
C VAL A 29 7.96 11.37 3.04
N THR A 30 8.83 12.26 2.57
CA THR A 30 8.68 12.95 1.30
C THR A 30 9.37 12.15 0.20
N LEU A 31 8.66 11.86 -0.86
CA LEU A 31 9.21 11.28 -2.09
C LEU A 31 9.20 12.32 -3.20
N LEU A 32 10.37 12.63 -3.73
CA LEU A 32 10.52 13.40 -4.97
C LEU A 32 10.77 12.42 -6.12
N CYS A 33 9.89 12.43 -7.10
CA CYS A 33 9.98 11.54 -8.25
C CYS A 33 9.45 12.25 -9.50
N ALA A 34 10.25 12.28 -10.56
CA ALA A 34 9.89 12.91 -11.84
C ALA A 34 9.36 14.34 -11.70
N GLY A 35 9.94 15.13 -10.79
CA GLY A 35 9.51 16.49 -10.52
C GLY A 35 8.22 16.62 -9.70
N GLN A 36 7.62 15.50 -9.29
CA GLN A 36 6.45 15.44 -8.41
C GLN A 36 6.89 15.21 -6.98
N VAL A 37 6.21 15.85 -6.03
CA VAL A 37 6.46 15.69 -4.59
C VAL A 37 5.27 14.99 -3.94
N PHE A 38 5.54 13.89 -3.25
CA PHE A 38 4.53 13.12 -2.52
C PHE A 38 4.88 13.07 -1.04
N GLU A 39 3.88 13.26 -0.19
CA GLU A 39 3.97 12.92 1.24
C GLU A 39 3.37 11.52 1.43
N LEU A 40 4.20 10.57 1.85
CA LEU A 40 3.81 9.18 2.02
C LEU A 40 3.71 8.84 3.51
N GLU A 41 2.54 8.39 3.94
CA GLU A 41 2.39 7.79 5.26
C GLU A 41 3.14 6.46 5.29
N LEU A 42 3.81 6.16 6.41
CA LEU A 42 4.55 4.92 6.58
C LEU A 42 3.67 3.83 7.20
N ALA A 43 3.55 2.72 6.53
CA ALA A 43 2.97 1.49 7.07
C ALA A 43 4.12 0.54 7.45
N LEU A 44 4.45 0.52 8.74
CA LEU A 44 5.66 -0.12 9.28
C LEU A 44 5.40 -1.38 10.09
N THR A 45 4.16 -1.64 10.47
CA THR A 45 3.76 -2.77 11.31
C THR A 45 2.79 -3.69 10.56
N PRO A 46 2.62 -4.95 10.99
CA PRO A 46 1.61 -5.82 10.38
C PRO A 46 0.23 -5.18 10.33
N GLU A 47 -0.19 -4.53 11.40
CA GLU A 47 -1.51 -3.90 11.52
C GLU A 47 -1.67 -2.74 10.54
N THR A 48 -0.68 -1.86 10.45
CA THR A 48 -0.73 -0.70 9.55
C THR A 48 -0.59 -1.12 8.09
N ARG A 49 0.19 -2.15 7.79
CA ARG A 49 0.28 -2.71 6.44
C ARG A 49 -1.03 -3.36 6.00
N GLU A 50 -1.69 -4.10 6.90
CA GLU A 50 -2.98 -4.70 6.61
C GLU A 50 -4.06 -3.65 6.37
N ARG A 51 -4.11 -2.64 7.22
CA ARG A 51 -5.09 -1.56 7.08
C ARG A 51 -4.89 -0.76 5.80
N GLY A 52 -3.65 -0.45 5.45
CA GLY A 52 -3.35 0.35 4.27
C GLY A 52 -4.22 1.60 4.18
N LEU A 53 -4.82 1.83 3.03
CA LEU A 53 -5.70 2.98 2.74
C LEU A 53 -7.20 2.65 2.86
N MET A 54 -7.54 1.60 3.63
CA MET A 54 -8.95 1.24 3.84
C MET A 54 -9.78 2.40 4.37
N ASP A 55 -11.03 2.43 3.94
CA ASP A 55 -12.09 3.32 4.43
C ASP A 55 -11.83 4.81 4.24
N ARG A 56 -10.81 5.18 3.51
CA ARG A 56 -10.58 6.59 3.18
C ARG A 56 -11.48 7.00 2.03
N PRO A 57 -12.26 8.08 2.18
CA PRO A 57 -13.19 8.53 1.14
C PRO A 57 -12.47 9.12 -0.07
N GLU A 58 -11.24 9.60 0.12
CA GLU A 58 -10.43 10.22 -0.91
C GLU A 58 -8.94 10.06 -0.61
N LEU A 59 -8.12 10.20 -1.64
CA LEU A 59 -6.68 10.30 -1.56
C LEU A 59 -6.22 11.47 -2.43
N PRO A 60 -5.69 12.55 -1.84
CA PRO A 60 -5.15 13.65 -2.62
C PRO A 60 -4.01 13.21 -3.56
N PRO A 61 -3.84 13.86 -4.72
CA PRO A 61 -2.85 13.43 -5.71
C PRO A 61 -1.39 13.58 -5.26
N ASP A 62 -1.10 14.35 -4.22
CA ASP A 62 0.22 14.52 -3.61
C ASP A 62 0.43 13.68 -2.35
N ARG A 63 -0.49 12.75 -2.06
CA ARG A 63 -0.46 11.88 -0.89
C ARG A 63 -0.42 10.43 -1.31
N GLY A 64 0.07 9.59 -0.40
CA GLY A 64 0.09 8.15 -0.59
C GLY A 64 0.55 7.42 0.65
N MET A 65 0.84 6.14 0.48
CA MET A 65 1.34 5.29 1.55
C MET A 65 2.54 4.48 1.07
N LEU A 66 3.55 4.42 1.92
CA LEU A 66 4.74 3.58 1.73
C LEU A 66 4.67 2.42 2.72
N PHE A 67 4.53 1.22 2.18
CA PHE A 67 4.58 -0.03 2.92
C PHE A 67 6.02 -0.50 3.01
N VAL A 68 6.51 -0.75 4.22
CA VAL A 68 7.85 -1.25 4.47
C VAL A 68 7.73 -2.63 5.10
N PHE A 69 8.18 -3.64 4.37
CA PHE A 69 8.19 -5.02 4.84
C PHE A 69 9.49 -5.34 5.58
N THR A 70 9.46 -6.38 6.41
CA THR A 70 10.61 -6.81 7.19
C THR A 70 11.53 -7.76 6.43
N ASP A 71 11.11 -8.24 5.27
CA ASP A 71 11.82 -9.18 4.42
C ASP A 71 11.61 -8.87 2.94
N LEU A 72 12.37 -9.54 2.08
CA LEU A 72 12.29 -9.44 0.63
C LEU A 72 11.60 -10.69 0.10
N GLU A 73 10.33 -10.57 -0.24
CA GLU A 73 9.46 -11.66 -0.69
C GLU A 73 8.52 -11.20 -1.80
N PRO A 74 7.98 -12.09 -2.63
CA PRO A 74 6.88 -11.73 -3.50
C PRO A 74 5.69 -11.22 -2.71
N ARG A 75 5.08 -10.14 -3.21
CA ARG A 75 3.93 -9.49 -2.55
C ARG A 75 2.71 -9.56 -3.45
N ARG A 76 1.53 -9.45 -2.82
CA ARG A 76 0.27 -9.25 -3.52
C ARG A 76 -0.63 -8.38 -2.67
N PHE A 77 -1.30 -7.46 -3.34
CA PHE A 77 -2.25 -6.53 -2.71
C PHE A 77 -3.64 -6.80 -3.25
N TRP A 78 -4.63 -6.37 -2.50
CA TRP A 78 -6.03 -6.37 -2.90
C TRP A 78 -6.68 -5.07 -2.50
N MET A 79 -7.88 -4.82 -3.00
CA MET A 79 -8.60 -3.56 -2.79
C MET A 79 -9.75 -3.70 -1.78
N LYS A 80 -9.55 -4.54 -0.77
CA LYS A 80 -10.53 -4.73 0.30
C LYS A 80 -10.82 -3.40 1.00
N ASN A 81 -12.11 -3.06 1.12
CA ASN A 81 -12.59 -1.83 1.77
C ASN A 81 -11.88 -0.55 1.28
N THR A 82 -11.37 -0.56 0.09
CA THR A 82 -10.66 0.57 -0.49
C THR A 82 -11.57 1.29 -1.48
N ARG A 83 -11.79 2.58 -1.24
CA ARG A 83 -12.84 3.37 -1.91
C ARG A 83 -12.34 4.21 -3.07
N VAL A 84 -11.03 4.20 -3.31
CA VAL A 84 -10.38 4.96 -4.37
C VAL A 84 -9.56 4.04 -5.24
N ASP A 85 -9.51 4.32 -6.55
CA ASP A 85 -8.61 3.62 -7.45
C ASP A 85 -7.17 4.03 -7.15
N LEU A 86 -6.25 3.07 -7.12
CA LEU A 86 -4.86 3.27 -6.73
C LEU A 86 -3.91 2.77 -7.82
N ASP A 87 -2.77 3.43 -7.93
CA ASP A 87 -1.58 2.89 -8.56
C ASP A 87 -0.65 2.34 -7.49
N ILE A 88 -0.05 1.19 -7.74
CA ILE A 88 0.94 0.59 -6.86
C ILE A 88 2.28 0.42 -7.57
N LEU A 89 3.36 0.75 -6.85
CA LEU A 89 4.73 0.53 -7.26
C LEU A 89 5.38 -0.44 -6.28
N TYR A 90 5.89 -1.56 -6.79
CA TYR A 90 6.66 -2.51 -5.99
C TYR A 90 8.15 -2.24 -6.16
N LEU A 91 8.87 -2.15 -5.05
CA LEU A 91 10.30 -1.84 -5.04
C LEU A 91 11.09 -2.97 -4.38
N ASP A 92 12.28 -3.23 -4.90
CA ASP A 92 13.19 -4.20 -4.32
C ASP A 92 13.91 -3.67 -3.06
N ASP A 93 14.87 -4.41 -2.57
CA ASP A 93 15.61 -4.09 -1.34
C ASP A 93 16.44 -2.81 -1.43
N ASP A 94 16.78 -2.38 -2.64
CA ASP A 94 17.53 -1.14 -2.93
C ASP A 94 16.63 0.04 -3.31
N GLY A 95 15.32 -0.16 -3.31
CA GLY A 95 14.37 0.88 -3.72
C GLY A 95 14.23 1.02 -5.23
N ARG A 96 14.61 -0.01 -6.00
CA ARG A 96 14.42 -0.05 -7.45
C ARG A 96 13.07 -0.60 -7.82
N LEU A 97 12.46 -0.03 -8.83
CA LEU A 97 11.16 -0.47 -9.31
C LEU A 97 11.24 -1.90 -9.86
N VAL A 98 10.40 -2.78 -9.33
CA VAL A 98 10.20 -4.16 -9.80
C VAL A 98 9.06 -4.22 -10.80
N SER A 99 7.90 -3.73 -10.41
CA SER A 99 6.69 -3.73 -11.22
C SER A 99 5.66 -2.72 -10.69
N THR A 100 4.65 -2.48 -11.50
CA THR A 100 3.53 -1.60 -11.16
C THR A 100 2.20 -2.25 -11.54
N ALA A 101 1.13 -1.74 -10.96
CA ALA A 101 -0.23 -2.06 -11.37
C ALA A 101 -1.16 -0.90 -11.08
N THR A 102 -2.27 -0.84 -11.79
CA THR A 102 -3.41 0.00 -11.43
C THR A 102 -4.48 -0.89 -10.82
N MET A 103 -4.86 -0.56 -9.59
CA MET A 103 -5.80 -1.33 -8.80
C MET A 103 -7.14 -0.59 -8.73
N ARG A 104 -8.17 -1.21 -9.29
CA ARG A 104 -9.51 -0.62 -9.33
C ARG A 104 -10.26 -0.95 -8.04
N ARG A 105 -10.99 0.05 -7.52
CA ARG A 105 -11.91 -0.21 -6.43
C ARG A 105 -12.95 -1.25 -6.82
N GLU A 106 -13.28 -2.11 -5.87
CA GLU A 106 -14.30 -3.13 -6.03
C GLU A 106 -15.61 -2.69 -5.36
N PRO A 107 -16.77 -3.21 -5.78
CA PRO A 107 -18.00 -2.99 -5.06
C PRO A 107 -17.84 -3.37 -3.59
N PRO A 108 -18.35 -2.54 -2.65
CA PRO A 108 -18.26 -2.85 -1.23
C PRO A 108 -19.02 -4.16 -0.92
N ARG A 109 -18.64 -4.79 0.19
CA ARG A 109 -19.35 -5.99 0.64
C ARG A 109 -20.83 -5.69 0.84
N ALA A 110 -21.68 -6.48 0.19
CA ALA A 110 -23.11 -6.37 0.35
C ALA A 110 -23.54 -6.84 1.75
N ALA A 111 -24.64 -6.31 2.27
CA ALA A 111 -25.16 -6.69 3.59
C ALA A 111 -25.51 -8.18 3.68
N THR A 112 -25.84 -8.81 2.55
CA THR A 112 -26.16 -10.24 2.43
C THR A 112 -24.96 -11.12 2.07
N GLU A 113 -23.80 -10.51 1.81
CA GLU A 113 -22.56 -11.20 1.43
C GLU A 113 -21.74 -11.52 2.67
N SER A 114 -21.27 -12.77 2.79
CA SER A 114 -20.34 -13.14 3.86
C SER A 114 -18.97 -12.50 3.64
N GLU A 115 -18.17 -12.41 4.72
CA GLU A 115 -16.78 -11.96 4.64
C GLU A 115 -15.97 -12.87 3.69
N ASP A 116 -16.17 -14.19 3.77
CA ASP A 116 -15.47 -15.14 2.92
C ASP A 116 -15.83 -14.95 1.44
N ASP A 117 -17.09 -14.80 1.11
CA ASP A 117 -17.52 -14.54 -0.26
C ASP A 117 -16.97 -13.22 -0.80
N TYR A 118 -16.94 -12.20 0.05
CA TYR A 118 -16.33 -10.92 -0.30
C TYR A 118 -14.85 -11.08 -0.61
N HIS A 119 -14.08 -11.74 0.26
CA HIS A 119 -12.65 -11.95 0.06
C HIS A 119 -12.36 -12.78 -1.20
N ASP A 120 -13.16 -13.83 -1.43
CA ASP A 120 -12.96 -14.74 -2.55
C ASP A 120 -13.11 -14.05 -3.92
N ARG A 121 -13.92 -13.01 -4.00
CA ARG A 121 -14.12 -12.28 -5.27
C ARG A 121 -13.13 -11.15 -5.52
N LEU A 122 -12.31 -10.77 -4.53
CA LEU A 122 -11.36 -9.68 -4.69
C LEU A 122 -10.14 -10.12 -5.49
N PRO A 123 -9.81 -9.42 -6.60
CA PRO A 123 -8.58 -9.69 -7.33
C PRO A 123 -7.34 -9.41 -6.47
N PHE A 124 -6.28 -10.17 -6.72
CA PHE A 124 -4.94 -9.85 -6.22
C PHE A 124 -4.10 -9.19 -7.30
N TYR A 125 -3.24 -8.28 -6.88
CA TYR A 125 -2.29 -7.58 -7.73
C TYR A 125 -0.88 -7.94 -7.29
N PRO A 126 -0.27 -9.00 -7.87
CA PRO A 126 1.02 -9.49 -7.43
C PRO A 126 2.18 -8.62 -7.92
N SER A 127 3.25 -8.56 -7.13
CA SER A 127 4.53 -8.08 -7.61
C SER A 127 5.13 -9.08 -8.63
N ALA A 128 5.83 -8.59 -9.65
CA ALA A 128 6.47 -9.45 -10.64
C ALA A 128 7.70 -10.18 -10.08
N GLY A 129 8.12 -9.84 -8.87
CA GLY A 129 9.26 -10.44 -8.17
C GLY A 129 9.27 -10.00 -6.71
N PRO A 130 10.30 -10.41 -5.95
CA PRO A 130 10.41 -10.02 -4.56
C PRO A 130 10.40 -8.50 -4.39
N ALA A 131 9.65 -8.02 -3.39
CA ALA A 131 9.54 -6.61 -3.06
C ALA A 131 9.76 -6.40 -1.55
N ARG A 132 10.51 -5.35 -1.23
CA ARG A 132 10.75 -4.91 0.14
C ARG A 132 9.84 -3.75 0.51
N PHE A 133 9.44 -2.97 -0.48
CA PHE A 133 8.59 -1.79 -0.33
C PHE A 133 7.47 -1.83 -1.36
N ALA A 134 6.37 -1.18 -1.01
CA ALA A 134 5.32 -0.85 -1.96
C ALA A 134 4.86 0.59 -1.74
N VAL A 135 4.61 1.30 -2.82
CA VAL A 135 4.07 2.67 -2.77
C VAL A 135 2.70 2.67 -3.41
N GLU A 136 1.69 3.11 -2.68
CA GLU A 136 0.35 3.35 -3.22
C GLU A 136 0.11 4.85 -3.40
N LEU A 137 -0.31 5.22 -4.59
CA LEU A 137 -0.68 6.58 -4.99
C LEU A 137 -2.06 6.56 -5.63
N VAL A 138 -2.68 7.71 -5.78
CA VAL A 138 -3.94 7.79 -6.53
C VAL A 138 -3.74 7.32 -7.97
N ALA A 139 -4.72 6.62 -8.52
CA ALA A 139 -4.67 6.13 -9.91
C ALA A 139 -4.47 7.29 -10.89
N GLY A 140 -3.63 7.07 -11.89
CA GLY A 140 -3.16 8.10 -12.82
C GLY A 140 -1.77 8.64 -12.51
N SER A 141 -1.25 8.39 -11.30
CA SER A 141 0.09 8.85 -10.92
C SER A 141 1.19 8.21 -11.76
N LEU A 142 1.07 6.93 -12.12
CA LEU A 142 2.06 6.23 -12.94
C LEU A 142 2.32 6.93 -14.28
N ALA A 143 1.29 7.45 -14.91
CA ALA A 143 1.43 8.17 -16.18
C ALA A 143 2.26 9.45 -16.06
N LEU A 144 2.27 10.07 -14.87
CA LEU A 144 3.04 11.28 -14.58
C LEU A 144 4.50 10.98 -14.25
N LEU A 145 4.78 9.79 -13.74
CA LEU A 145 6.10 9.44 -13.22
C LEU A 145 7.03 8.85 -14.29
N ASP A 146 6.49 8.25 -15.33
CA ASP A 146 7.22 7.64 -16.45
C ASP A 146 8.38 6.74 -15.99
N LEU A 147 8.11 5.88 -15.00
CA LEU A 147 9.10 5.00 -14.43
C LEU A 147 9.21 3.69 -15.19
N GLN A 148 10.43 3.18 -15.29
CA GLN A 148 10.73 1.87 -15.86
C GLN A 148 11.24 0.91 -14.77
N PRO A 149 11.01 -0.41 -14.91
CA PRO A 149 11.64 -1.39 -14.02
C PRO A 149 13.15 -1.17 -13.93
N GLY A 150 13.68 -1.21 -12.71
CA GLY A 150 15.08 -0.92 -12.42
C GLY A 150 15.37 0.54 -12.04
N ASP A 151 14.47 1.47 -12.30
CA ASP A 151 14.61 2.85 -11.85
C ASP A 151 14.58 2.91 -10.32
N ARG A 152 15.47 3.70 -9.75
CA ARG A 152 15.59 3.86 -8.32
C ARG A 152 14.79 5.06 -7.84
N LEU A 153 13.93 4.85 -6.83
CA LEU A 153 13.24 5.92 -6.15
C LEU A 153 14.14 6.55 -5.07
N ALA A 154 13.99 7.86 -4.86
CA ALA A 154 14.77 8.62 -3.88
C ALA A 154 14.25 8.39 -2.46
N LEU A 155 14.52 7.21 -1.92
CA LEU A 155 14.16 6.77 -0.57
C LEU A 155 15.41 6.40 0.22
N ASP A 156 15.43 6.76 1.51
CA ASP A 156 16.44 6.25 2.45
C ASP A 156 16.07 4.83 2.89
N THR A 157 16.45 3.85 2.07
CA THR A 157 16.06 2.45 2.27
C THR A 157 16.63 1.86 3.56
N ALA A 158 17.83 2.23 3.96
CA ALA A 158 18.44 1.73 5.20
C ALA A 158 17.64 2.20 6.44
N ARG A 159 17.28 3.47 6.48
CA ARG A 159 16.46 4.02 7.56
C ARG A 159 15.07 3.39 7.60
N LEU A 160 14.44 3.27 6.45
CA LEU A 160 13.10 2.69 6.36
C LEU A 160 13.08 1.24 6.83
N LYS A 161 14.05 0.43 6.41
CA LYS A 161 14.17 -0.96 6.86
C LYS A 161 14.35 -1.06 8.37
N ALA A 162 15.12 -0.13 8.98
CA ALA A 162 15.34 -0.11 10.42
C ALA A 162 14.07 0.25 11.21
N LEU A 163 13.11 0.95 10.61
CA LEU A 163 11.85 1.34 11.24
C LEU A 163 10.79 0.25 11.20
N ALA A 164 10.84 -0.66 10.24
CA ALA A 164 9.80 -1.69 10.06
C ALA A 164 9.86 -2.76 11.15
N ARG A 165 8.70 -3.24 11.52
CA ARG A 165 8.51 -4.28 12.55
C ARG A 165 7.50 -5.33 12.09
#